data_fa5dea159641a781f580f60bd44f7e54
#
_entry.id   fa5dea159641a781f580f60bd44f7e54
#
_cell.length_a   1.000
_cell.length_b   1.000
_cell.length_c   1.000
_cell.angle_alpha   90.00
_cell.angle_beta   90.00
_cell.angle_gamma   90.00
#
_symmetry.space_group_name_H-M   'P 1'
#
loop_
_entity.id
_entity.type
_entity.pdbx_description
1 polymer ?
#
loop_
_entity_poly.entity_id
_entity_poly.type
_entity_poly.pdbx_seq_one_letter_code
_entity_poly.pdbx_strand_id
1 'polypeptide(L)'
;MRRYGRGVVRLSGALGSLVALAGSVAGCRARSEEPAPAAAAPPPGCTGEPLAATGDATYYDATGAGSCSFEPSPGDRMVAAIAGPDYAHAAWCGACLAVAGPLGEVVVRVVDSCTGCKHGDLDLGRDAFARIAPLSAGRTKVAWREVPCPVTGPVVYRLKPGSNPQWAAIQLRNHRHAISRLEVRDAGGTYRALPRTDDNYFLAATGLPPAPYALRVSDVRGQVLEDPAIALGAGVARSGGDQFPACPDQRP
;
A
#
# COMPACT_ATOMS: atom_id res chain seq x y z
N MET A 1 -64.14 -24.06 32.65
CA MET A 1 -64.87 -23.31 33.67
C MET A 1 -64.89 -21.86 33.27
N ARG A 2 -65.99 -21.36 32.66
CA ARG A 2 -67.11 -20.58 33.21
C ARG A 2 -66.56 -19.33 33.95
N ARG A 3 -66.93 -18.07 33.71
CA ARG A 3 -68.19 -17.38 33.29
C ARG A 3 -67.83 -15.95 32.85
N TYR A 4 -68.41 -15.32 31.88
CA TYR A 4 -69.67 -14.57 31.74
C TYR A 4 -69.84 -13.33 32.63
N GLY A 5 -70.19 -12.20 32.02
CA GLY A 5 -70.83 -11.02 32.53
C GLY A 5 -70.59 -9.81 31.58
N ARG A 6 -71.35 -9.49 30.59
CA ARG A 6 -72.65 -8.77 30.49
C ARG A 6 -72.68 -7.52 31.42
N GLY A 7 -72.91 -6.36 31.00
CA GLY A 7 -73.70 -5.77 29.93
C GLY A 7 -73.92 -4.30 30.22
N VAL A 8 -74.44 -3.63 29.31
CA VAL A 8 -75.59 -2.71 29.14
C VAL A 8 -75.19 -1.23 29.09
N VAL A 9 -75.22 -0.63 27.95
CA VAL A 9 -76.24 0.13 27.17
C VAL A 9 -76.69 1.48 27.71
N ARG A 10 -76.64 2.51 26.90
CA ARG A 10 -77.44 3.70 26.60
C ARG A 10 -76.77 5.03 26.88
N LEU A 11 -77.00 6.12 26.23
CA LEU A 11 -77.72 6.59 25.00
C LEU A 11 -77.27 7.99 24.67
N SER A 12 -77.17 8.35 23.43
CA SER A 12 -77.56 9.59 22.74
C SER A 12 -77.18 10.96 23.26
N GLY A 13 -76.54 11.71 22.38
CA GLY A 13 -76.52 13.17 22.35
C GLY A 13 -75.85 13.63 21.09
N ALA A 14 -76.68 13.89 20.08
CA ALA A 14 -76.25 14.55 18.83
C ALA A 14 -76.19 16.07 19.07
N LEU A 15 -75.14 16.72 18.59
CA LEU A 15 -75.21 18.11 18.14
C LEU A 15 -73.99 18.44 17.28
N GLY A 16 -74.27 18.82 16.03
CA GLY A 16 -73.81 20.02 15.38
C GLY A 16 -72.39 20.04 14.82
N SER A 17 -72.32 19.78 13.57
CA SER A 17 -71.35 20.14 12.57
C SER A 17 -70.60 21.42 12.76
N LEU A 18 -69.27 21.40 12.52
CA LEU A 18 -68.57 22.43 11.75
C LEU A 18 -67.33 21.77 11.18
N VAL A 19 -67.37 21.50 9.87
CA VAL A 19 -66.21 21.01 9.12
C VAL A 19 -65.37 22.24 8.79
N ALA A 20 -64.25 22.38 9.48
CA ALA A 20 -63.18 23.29 9.09
C ALA A 20 -62.17 22.48 8.22
N LEU A 21 -62.17 22.70 6.93
CA LEU A 21 -61.12 22.24 6.02
C LEU A 21 -59.84 23.01 6.32
N ALA A 22 -58.94 22.42 7.11
CA ALA A 22 -57.58 22.87 7.24
C ALA A 22 -56.79 22.28 6.07
N GLY A 23 -56.51 23.10 5.06
CA GLY A 23 -55.61 22.75 3.97
C GLY A 23 -54.19 22.57 4.51
N SER A 24 -53.72 21.30 4.47
CA SER A 24 -52.31 20.98 4.77
C SER A 24 -51.49 21.39 3.56
N VAL A 25 -50.81 22.54 3.69
CA VAL A 25 -49.73 22.94 2.78
C VAL A 25 -48.55 22.05 3.10
N ALA A 26 -48.33 21.01 2.29
CA ALA A 26 -47.13 20.23 2.33
C ALA A 26 -45.95 21.07 1.88
N GLY A 27 -45.29 21.74 2.84
CA GLY A 27 -44.04 22.44 2.61
C GLY A 27 -42.94 21.42 2.29
N CYS A 28 -42.51 21.35 1.02
CA CYS A 28 -41.26 20.70 0.66
C CYS A 28 -40.13 21.43 1.39
N ARG A 29 -39.68 20.88 2.51
CA ARG A 29 -38.41 21.26 3.11
C ARG A 29 -37.31 20.78 2.16
N ALA A 30 -36.69 21.69 1.42
CA ALA A 30 -35.42 21.43 0.77
C ALA A 30 -34.44 20.93 1.84
N ARG A 31 -33.97 19.71 1.67
CA ARG A 31 -32.89 19.15 2.49
C ARG A 31 -31.66 19.97 2.13
N SER A 32 -31.17 20.79 3.05
CA SER A 32 -29.87 21.45 2.91
C SER A 32 -28.84 20.31 2.85
N GLU A 33 -28.26 20.08 1.69
CA GLU A 33 -27.11 19.22 1.52
C GLU A 33 -25.97 19.88 2.30
N GLU A 34 -25.60 19.26 3.41
CA GLU A 34 -24.43 19.65 4.19
C GLU A 34 -23.20 19.45 3.29
N PRO A 35 -22.37 20.48 3.08
CA PRO A 35 -21.20 20.33 2.22
C PRO A 35 -20.32 19.21 2.77
N ALA A 36 -19.94 18.26 1.89
CA ALA A 36 -19.03 17.19 2.23
C ALA A 36 -17.77 17.79 2.92
N PRO A 37 -17.27 17.18 3.99
CA PRO A 37 -16.07 17.67 4.67
C PRO A 37 -14.94 17.80 3.67
N ALA A 38 -14.31 18.96 3.63
CA ALA A 38 -13.17 19.23 2.77
C ALA A 38 -12.11 18.14 3.02
N ALA A 39 -11.61 17.51 1.94
CA ALA A 39 -10.56 16.51 2.05
C ALA A 39 -9.40 17.10 2.87
N ALA A 40 -8.97 16.39 3.92
CA ALA A 40 -7.83 16.82 4.73
C ALA A 40 -6.62 17.01 3.81
N ALA A 41 -5.85 18.08 4.04
CA ALA A 41 -4.62 18.30 3.31
C ALA A 41 -3.71 17.06 3.44
N PRO A 42 -3.04 16.63 2.36
CA PRO A 42 -2.14 15.50 2.41
C PRO A 42 -1.05 15.74 3.47
N PRO A 43 -0.60 14.68 4.19
CA PRO A 43 0.46 14.81 5.16
C PRO A 43 1.73 15.40 4.51
N PRO A 44 2.57 16.12 5.27
CA PRO A 44 3.83 16.66 4.75
C PRO A 44 4.67 15.56 4.09
N GLY A 45 5.22 15.84 2.91
CA GLY A 45 6.04 14.88 2.16
C GLY A 45 5.27 13.99 1.19
N CYS A 46 3.93 14.05 1.11
CA CYS A 46 3.18 13.34 0.07
C CYS A 46 3.21 14.12 -1.25
N THR A 47 4.40 14.29 -1.81
CA THR A 47 4.65 14.90 -3.11
C THR A 47 4.94 13.80 -4.15
N GLY A 48 4.84 14.11 -5.43
CA GLY A 48 5.07 13.15 -6.50
C GLY A 48 3.82 12.30 -6.81
N GLU A 49 3.64 12.07 -8.10
CA GLU A 49 2.56 11.23 -8.63
C GLU A 49 2.87 9.74 -8.39
N PRO A 50 1.85 8.92 -8.06
CA PRO A 50 2.02 7.47 -8.01
C PRO A 50 2.40 6.95 -9.40
N LEU A 51 3.30 5.97 -9.45
CA LEU A 51 3.54 5.22 -10.67
C LEU A 51 2.26 4.49 -11.07
N ALA A 52 1.85 4.65 -12.32
CA ALA A 52 0.67 3.99 -12.87
C ALA A 52 0.89 3.63 -14.33
N ALA A 53 0.32 2.51 -14.76
CA ALA A 53 0.36 2.09 -16.15
C ALA A 53 -0.82 1.17 -16.50
N THR A 54 -0.93 0.88 -17.80
CA THR A 54 -1.81 -0.15 -18.35
C THR A 54 -0.98 -1.12 -19.16
N GLY A 55 -1.37 -2.40 -19.15
CA GLY A 55 -0.65 -3.44 -19.88
C GLY A 55 -1.37 -4.77 -19.88
N ASP A 56 -0.62 -5.83 -20.10
CA ASP A 56 -1.08 -7.21 -19.94
C ASP A 56 -0.57 -7.79 -18.62
N ALA A 57 -1.40 -8.60 -17.97
CA ALA A 57 -0.94 -9.44 -16.86
C ALA A 57 -0.95 -10.91 -17.28
N THR A 58 0.11 -11.62 -16.95
CA THR A 58 0.24 -13.08 -16.95
C THR A 58 0.40 -13.59 -15.51
N TYR A 59 0.66 -14.88 -15.30
CA TYR A 59 0.93 -15.40 -13.98
C TYR A 59 1.99 -16.49 -13.98
N TYR A 60 2.65 -16.62 -12.84
CA TYR A 60 3.67 -17.63 -12.57
C TYR A 60 3.51 -18.24 -11.16
N ASP A 61 4.21 -19.33 -10.91
CA ASP A 61 4.22 -19.98 -9.59
C ASP A 61 5.19 -19.25 -8.64
N ALA A 62 4.81 -18.03 -8.26
CA ALA A 62 5.59 -17.18 -7.40
C ALA A 62 5.81 -17.78 -6.02
N THR A 63 7.02 -17.66 -5.49
CA THR A 63 7.36 -18.06 -4.11
C THR A 63 7.46 -16.89 -3.14
N GLY A 64 7.44 -15.66 -3.65
CA GLY A 64 7.75 -14.42 -2.92
C GLY A 64 9.23 -14.03 -3.02
N ALA A 65 10.10 -14.93 -3.47
CA ALA A 65 11.47 -14.63 -3.86
C ALA A 65 11.53 -14.20 -5.33
N GLY A 66 12.57 -13.47 -5.71
CA GLY A 66 12.83 -13.01 -7.06
C GLY A 66 14.01 -12.05 -7.12
N SER A 67 14.10 -11.28 -8.20
CA SER A 67 15.19 -10.31 -8.45
C SER A 67 15.33 -9.26 -7.34
N CYS A 68 14.28 -9.02 -6.56
CA CYS A 68 14.33 -8.13 -5.38
C CYS A 68 15.06 -8.73 -4.17
N SER A 69 15.60 -9.94 -4.26
CA SER A 69 16.34 -10.62 -3.18
C SER A 69 15.59 -10.75 -1.85
N PHE A 70 14.26 -10.86 -1.90
CA PHE A 70 13.48 -11.27 -0.74
C PHE A 70 13.54 -12.80 -0.59
N GLU A 71 13.36 -13.30 0.63
CA GLU A 71 13.22 -14.74 0.86
C GLU A 71 11.82 -15.23 0.44
N PRO A 72 11.67 -16.54 0.16
CA PRO A 72 10.35 -17.13 -0.05
C PRO A 72 9.38 -16.78 1.08
N SER A 73 8.16 -16.39 0.72
CA SER A 73 7.09 -16.02 1.65
C SER A 73 5.84 -16.87 1.40
N PRO A 74 5.78 -18.11 1.86
CA PRO A 74 4.69 -19.03 1.54
C PRO A 74 3.31 -18.55 2.03
N GLY A 75 3.27 -17.68 3.03
CA GLY A 75 2.04 -17.07 3.54
C GLY A 75 1.59 -15.80 2.80
N ASP A 76 2.43 -15.25 1.91
CA ASP A 76 2.12 -14.05 1.13
C ASP A 76 2.34 -14.34 -0.36
N ARG A 77 1.25 -14.62 -1.07
CA ARG A 77 1.21 -14.91 -2.50
C ARG A 77 0.68 -13.76 -3.34
N MET A 78 0.32 -12.64 -2.70
CA MET A 78 -0.09 -11.42 -3.40
C MET A 78 1.16 -10.67 -3.85
N VAL A 79 1.85 -11.22 -4.85
CA VAL A 79 3.14 -10.72 -5.35
C VAL A 79 3.12 -10.58 -6.87
N ALA A 80 4.05 -9.77 -7.39
CA ALA A 80 4.23 -9.52 -8.80
C ALA A 80 5.70 -9.40 -9.20
N ALA A 81 6.00 -9.81 -10.44
CA ALA A 81 7.14 -9.35 -11.19
C ALA A 81 6.71 -8.15 -12.06
N ILE A 82 7.39 -7.02 -11.91
CA ILE A 82 7.18 -5.83 -12.74
C ILE A 82 7.99 -5.94 -14.04
N ALA A 83 7.51 -5.34 -15.12
CA ALA A 83 8.21 -5.38 -16.40
C ALA A 83 9.67 -4.88 -16.28
N GLY A 84 10.59 -5.51 -17.04
CA GLY A 84 12.00 -5.13 -17.00
C GLY A 84 12.24 -3.62 -17.21
N PRO A 85 11.59 -2.97 -18.20
CA PRO A 85 11.69 -1.51 -18.38
C PRO A 85 11.23 -0.70 -17.16
N ASP A 86 10.26 -1.22 -16.39
CA ASP A 86 9.69 -0.56 -15.22
C ASP A 86 10.41 -0.93 -13.92
N TYR A 87 11.28 -1.93 -13.94
CA TYR A 87 12.02 -2.40 -12.77
C TYR A 87 12.99 -1.33 -12.23
N ALA A 88 13.51 -0.49 -13.11
CA ALA A 88 14.28 0.72 -12.80
C ALA A 88 15.36 0.50 -11.71
N HIS A 89 16.25 -0.49 -11.92
CA HIS A 89 17.32 -0.83 -10.96
C HIS A 89 16.77 -1.14 -9.56
N ALA A 90 15.76 -2.00 -9.49
CA ALA A 90 15.09 -2.40 -8.25
C ALA A 90 14.36 -1.27 -7.49
N ALA A 91 14.10 -0.12 -8.14
CA ALA A 91 13.46 1.02 -7.49
C ALA A 91 12.09 0.69 -6.90
N TRP A 92 11.38 -0.25 -7.51
CA TRP A 92 10.03 -0.66 -7.10
C TRP A 92 9.99 -1.92 -6.24
N CYS A 93 11.12 -2.52 -5.94
CA CYS A 93 11.18 -3.68 -5.05
C CYS A 93 10.56 -3.39 -3.70
N GLY A 94 9.61 -4.23 -3.27
CA GLY A 94 8.88 -4.09 -2.03
C GLY A 94 7.72 -3.09 -2.06
N ALA A 95 7.55 -2.30 -3.13
CA ALA A 95 6.39 -1.44 -3.33
C ALA A 95 5.11 -2.26 -3.57
N CYS A 96 3.96 -1.66 -3.32
CA CYS A 96 2.67 -2.28 -3.57
C CYS A 96 1.94 -1.61 -4.74
N LEU A 97 1.32 -2.45 -5.56
CA LEU A 97 0.52 -2.04 -6.71
C LEU A 97 -0.92 -2.50 -6.54
N ALA A 98 -1.88 -1.59 -6.68
CA ALA A 98 -3.27 -1.95 -6.88
C ALA A 98 -3.47 -2.27 -8.36
N VAL A 99 -3.85 -3.51 -8.66
CA VAL A 99 -3.99 -4.04 -10.02
C VAL A 99 -5.44 -4.37 -10.29
N ALA A 100 -6.05 -3.66 -11.23
CA ALA A 100 -7.43 -3.86 -11.66
C ALA A 100 -7.48 -4.69 -12.94
N GLY A 101 -8.35 -5.71 -12.96
CA GLY A 101 -8.66 -6.54 -14.11
C GLY A 101 -10.15 -6.84 -14.19
N PRO A 102 -10.60 -7.73 -15.11
CA PRO A 102 -12.03 -7.96 -15.40
C PRO A 102 -12.87 -8.44 -14.20
N LEU A 103 -12.29 -9.14 -13.22
CA LEU A 103 -13.01 -9.69 -12.06
C LEU A 103 -12.88 -8.82 -10.80
N GLY A 104 -12.07 -7.78 -10.81
CA GLY A 104 -11.87 -6.90 -9.66
C GLY A 104 -10.46 -6.35 -9.53
N GLU A 105 -10.12 -5.91 -8.34
CA GLU A 105 -8.81 -5.34 -8.00
C GLU A 105 -8.11 -6.18 -6.93
N VAL A 106 -6.78 -6.25 -7.00
CA VAL A 106 -5.93 -6.87 -5.98
C VAL A 106 -4.73 -5.98 -5.69
N VAL A 107 -4.29 -5.93 -4.43
CA VAL A 107 -3.01 -5.30 -4.08
C VAL A 107 -1.92 -6.36 -4.05
N VAL A 108 -0.84 -6.12 -4.79
CA VAL A 108 0.31 -7.02 -4.88
C VAL A 108 1.60 -6.29 -4.50
N ARG A 109 2.56 -7.03 -3.95
CA ARG A 109 3.90 -6.53 -3.64
C ARG A 109 4.87 -6.91 -4.77
N VAL A 110 5.66 -5.97 -5.25
CA VAL A 110 6.72 -6.22 -6.24
C VAL A 110 7.88 -6.96 -5.57
N VAL A 111 8.17 -8.16 -6.08
CA VAL A 111 9.24 -9.03 -5.57
C VAL A 111 10.23 -9.45 -6.65
N ASP A 112 9.89 -9.25 -7.93
CA ASP A 112 10.65 -9.77 -9.05
C ASP A 112 10.61 -8.85 -10.26
N SER A 113 11.41 -9.17 -11.27
CA SER A 113 11.46 -8.53 -12.59
C SER A 113 11.05 -9.52 -13.68
N CYS A 114 10.10 -9.14 -14.52
CA CYS A 114 9.74 -9.84 -15.74
C CYS A 114 10.56 -9.29 -16.92
N THR A 115 11.69 -9.90 -17.25
CA THR A 115 12.60 -9.43 -18.31
C THR A 115 11.99 -9.49 -19.71
N GLY A 116 11.03 -10.38 -19.94
CA GLY A 116 10.31 -10.52 -21.22
C GLY A 116 9.04 -9.66 -21.35
N CYS A 117 8.65 -8.98 -20.29
CA CYS A 117 7.48 -8.11 -20.27
C CYS A 117 7.77 -6.74 -20.88
N LYS A 118 6.77 -6.12 -21.51
CA LYS A 118 6.84 -4.73 -22.02
C LYS A 118 6.47 -3.75 -20.92
N HIS A 119 6.78 -2.48 -21.12
CA HIS A 119 6.34 -1.40 -20.24
C HIS A 119 4.83 -1.52 -19.92
N GLY A 120 4.51 -1.46 -18.64
CA GLY A 120 3.15 -1.58 -18.10
C GLY A 120 2.67 -3.02 -17.87
N ASP A 121 3.35 -4.05 -18.41
CA ASP A 121 2.98 -5.44 -18.17
C ASP A 121 3.39 -5.89 -16.76
N LEU A 122 2.64 -6.88 -16.25
CA LEU A 122 2.93 -7.55 -14.98
C LEU A 122 2.92 -9.07 -15.16
N ASP A 123 3.78 -9.77 -14.42
CA ASP A 123 3.62 -11.21 -14.21
C ASP A 123 3.26 -11.44 -12.74
N LEU A 124 2.04 -11.88 -12.50
CA LEU A 124 1.45 -11.96 -11.16
C LEU A 124 1.68 -13.33 -10.53
N GLY A 125 1.79 -13.40 -9.21
CA GLY A 125 1.60 -14.66 -8.54
C GLY A 125 0.24 -15.27 -8.91
N ARG A 126 0.18 -16.60 -9.10
CA ARG A 126 -1.04 -17.32 -9.51
C ARG A 126 -2.26 -16.94 -8.68
N ASP A 127 -2.10 -16.79 -7.35
CA ASP A 127 -3.19 -16.46 -6.44
C ASP A 127 -3.67 -15.01 -6.64
N ALA A 128 -2.75 -14.09 -6.95
CA ALA A 128 -3.07 -12.70 -7.26
C ALA A 128 -3.82 -12.58 -8.61
N PHE A 129 -3.35 -13.28 -9.64
CA PHE A 129 -4.01 -13.30 -10.95
C PHE A 129 -5.45 -13.83 -10.85
N ALA A 130 -5.66 -14.88 -10.05
CA ALA A 130 -6.99 -15.45 -9.85
C ALA A 130 -8.00 -14.48 -9.22
N ARG A 131 -7.54 -13.38 -8.58
CA ARG A 131 -8.42 -12.33 -8.04
C ARG A 131 -8.96 -11.40 -9.12
N ILE A 132 -8.24 -11.26 -10.23
CA ILE A 132 -8.56 -10.28 -11.28
C ILE A 132 -8.99 -10.90 -12.60
N ALA A 133 -8.72 -12.19 -12.82
CA ALA A 133 -9.10 -12.92 -14.03
C ALA A 133 -9.17 -14.43 -13.76
N PRO A 134 -9.96 -15.20 -14.54
CA PRO A 134 -9.91 -16.67 -14.47
C PRO A 134 -8.54 -17.16 -14.94
N LEU A 135 -7.96 -18.15 -14.24
CA LEU A 135 -6.64 -18.72 -14.60
C LEU A 135 -6.62 -19.28 -16.03
N SER A 136 -7.76 -19.77 -16.53
CA SER A 136 -7.90 -20.26 -17.91
C SER A 136 -7.67 -19.20 -18.97
N ALA A 137 -7.75 -17.92 -18.63
CA ALA A 137 -7.43 -16.81 -19.55
C ALA A 137 -5.93 -16.74 -19.88
N GLY A 138 -5.04 -17.19 -18.96
CA GLY A 138 -3.60 -17.15 -19.12
C GLY A 138 -2.99 -15.75 -19.17
N ARG A 139 -3.72 -14.79 -19.77
CA ARG A 139 -3.37 -13.37 -19.96
C ARG A 139 -4.62 -12.51 -19.92
N THR A 140 -4.50 -11.31 -19.34
CA THR A 140 -5.62 -10.35 -19.29
C THR A 140 -5.10 -8.91 -19.36
N LYS A 141 -5.94 -7.97 -19.77
CA LYS A 141 -5.65 -6.54 -19.68
C LYS A 141 -5.78 -6.07 -18.25
N VAL A 142 -4.86 -5.19 -17.83
CA VAL A 142 -4.85 -4.60 -16.50
C VAL A 142 -4.55 -3.11 -16.57
N ALA A 143 -5.04 -2.41 -15.56
CA ALA A 143 -4.57 -1.09 -15.18
C ALA A 143 -4.04 -1.21 -13.74
N TRP A 144 -2.91 -0.57 -13.44
CA TRP A 144 -2.35 -0.62 -12.10
C TRP A 144 -1.75 0.71 -11.69
N ARG A 145 -1.65 0.92 -10.40
CA ARG A 145 -1.00 2.09 -9.79
C ARG A 145 -0.29 1.70 -8.49
N GLU A 146 0.75 2.43 -8.14
CA GLU A 146 1.36 2.34 -6.81
C GLU A 146 0.37 2.77 -5.74
N VAL A 147 0.34 2.02 -4.64
CA VAL A 147 -0.46 2.31 -3.44
C VAL A 147 0.40 2.10 -2.19
N PRO A 148 0.06 2.75 -1.06
CA PRO A 148 0.71 2.45 0.20
C PRO A 148 0.57 0.96 0.55
N CYS A 149 1.69 0.29 0.85
CA CYS A 149 1.64 -1.10 1.31
C CYS A 149 0.92 -1.20 2.67
N PRO A 150 0.07 -2.22 2.86
CA PRO A 150 -0.63 -2.46 4.13
C PRO A 150 0.30 -3.10 5.17
N VAL A 151 1.46 -2.50 5.38
CA VAL A 151 2.47 -2.98 6.33
C VAL A 151 2.22 -2.46 7.74
N THR A 152 2.65 -3.23 8.74
CA THR A 152 2.61 -2.88 10.16
C THR A 152 4.02 -2.79 10.72
N GLY A 153 4.22 -1.95 11.75
CA GLY A 153 5.52 -1.72 12.36
C GLY A 153 6.48 -0.88 11.50
N PRO A 154 7.70 -0.66 11.97
CA PRO A 154 8.68 0.21 11.32
C PRO A 154 9.30 -0.41 10.08
N VAL A 155 10.03 0.41 9.31
CA VAL A 155 10.94 -0.05 8.26
C VAL A 155 11.96 -1.00 8.84
N VAL A 156 12.36 -2.02 8.06
CA VAL A 156 13.33 -3.04 8.48
C VAL A 156 14.57 -2.95 7.61
N TYR A 157 15.73 -2.95 8.26
CA TYR A 157 17.04 -2.98 7.62
C TYR A 157 17.65 -4.36 7.71
N ARG A 158 18.36 -4.79 6.68
CA ARG A 158 19.11 -6.04 6.68
C ARG A 158 20.43 -5.87 5.94
N LEU A 159 21.52 -6.14 6.60
CA LEU A 159 22.80 -6.30 5.91
C LEU A 159 22.82 -7.61 5.11
N LYS A 160 23.31 -7.54 3.88
CA LYS A 160 23.54 -8.73 3.05
C LYS A 160 24.47 -9.70 3.79
N PRO A 161 24.20 -11.01 3.73
CA PRO A 161 25.17 -12.00 4.21
C PRO A 161 26.54 -11.77 3.55
N GLY A 162 27.63 -11.85 4.33
CA GLY A 162 28.97 -11.55 3.88
C GLY A 162 29.38 -10.07 3.99
N SER A 163 28.50 -9.16 4.39
CA SER A 163 28.86 -7.78 4.72
C SER A 163 29.88 -7.74 5.86
N ASN A 164 30.87 -6.88 5.73
CA ASN A 164 31.97 -6.69 6.66
C ASN A 164 32.37 -5.20 6.70
N PRO A 165 33.32 -4.77 7.56
CA PRO A 165 33.68 -3.37 7.66
C PRO A 165 34.23 -2.72 6.37
N GLN A 166 34.73 -3.50 5.40
CA GLN A 166 35.31 -3.01 4.15
C GLN A 166 34.32 -3.02 2.99
N TRP A 167 33.24 -3.81 3.11
CA TRP A 167 32.20 -3.92 2.09
C TRP A 167 30.86 -4.27 2.74
N ALA A 168 29.84 -3.51 2.47
CA ALA A 168 28.51 -3.79 2.99
C ALA A 168 27.41 -3.43 1.99
N ALA A 169 26.29 -4.14 2.06
CA ALA A 169 25.10 -3.83 1.30
C ALA A 169 23.87 -3.92 2.21
N ILE A 170 23.02 -2.91 2.19
CA ILE A 170 21.84 -2.79 3.05
C ILE A 170 20.59 -2.96 2.19
N GLN A 171 19.69 -3.85 2.57
CA GLN A 171 18.35 -3.97 2.02
C GLN A 171 17.32 -3.36 2.98
N LEU A 172 16.37 -2.61 2.42
CA LEU A 172 15.20 -2.13 3.16
C LEU A 172 14.00 -3.03 2.88
N ARG A 173 13.21 -3.26 3.91
CA ARG A 173 12.02 -4.12 3.91
C ARG A 173 10.91 -3.47 4.72
N ASN A 174 9.71 -3.99 4.61
CA ASN A 174 8.55 -3.53 5.38
C ASN A 174 8.34 -2.01 5.24
N HIS A 175 8.55 -1.45 4.07
CA HIS A 175 8.32 -0.04 3.80
C HIS A 175 6.98 0.19 3.11
N ARG A 176 6.31 1.28 3.44
CA ARG A 176 4.96 1.60 2.94
C ARG A 176 4.97 2.10 1.51
N HIS A 177 5.98 2.83 1.11
CA HIS A 177 6.18 3.35 -0.25
C HIS A 177 7.52 2.86 -0.79
N ALA A 178 7.68 2.87 -2.12
CA ALA A 178 8.97 2.57 -2.74
C ALA A 178 10.07 3.49 -2.18
N ILE A 179 11.26 2.92 -1.97
CA ILE A 179 12.39 3.67 -1.44
C ILE A 179 13.13 4.35 -2.59
N SER A 180 13.33 5.65 -2.50
CA SER A 180 14.12 6.40 -3.48
C SER A 180 15.60 6.46 -3.10
N ARG A 181 15.92 6.54 -1.80
CA ARG A 181 17.30 6.80 -1.35
C ARG A 181 17.56 6.21 0.04
N LEU A 182 18.77 5.69 0.23
CA LEU A 182 19.34 5.37 1.53
C LEU A 182 20.66 6.11 1.68
N GLU A 183 20.87 6.73 2.83
CA GLU A 183 22.08 7.43 3.18
C GLU A 183 22.61 6.92 4.52
N VAL A 184 23.93 6.91 4.67
CA VAL A 184 24.61 6.65 5.92
C VAL A 184 25.40 7.89 6.33
N ARG A 185 25.34 8.24 7.61
CA ARG A 185 26.11 9.34 8.18
C ARG A 185 27.56 8.89 8.38
N ASP A 186 28.50 9.61 7.77
CA ASP A 186 29.93 9.33 7.91
C ASP A 186 30.50 9.84 9.27
N ALA A 187 31.78 9.57 9.52
CA ALA A 187 32.45 9.99 10.74
C ALA A 187 32.55 11.53 10.88
N GLY A 188 32.48 12.27 9.78
CA GLY A 188 32.44 13.73 9.74
C GLY A 188 31.05 14.32 9.98
N GLY A 189 30.03 13.49 10.17
CA GLY A 189 28.65 13.91 10.41
C GLY A 189 27.84 14.19 9.16
N THR A 190 28.38 13.91 7.97
CA THR A 190 27.71 14.14 6.68
C THR A 190 26.98 12.89 6.20
N TYR A 191 25.76 13.05 5.72
CA TYR A 191 25.02 11.95 5.10
C TYR A 191 25.50 11.70 3.68
N ARG A 192 25.90 10.46 3.41
CA ARG A 192 26.36 9.99 2.10
C ARG A 192 25.39 8.98 1.52
N ALA A 193 24.91 9.23 0.31
CA ALA A 193 24.03 8.30 -0.38
C ALA A 193 24.77 7.01 -0.77
N LEU A 194 24.08 5.90 -0.61
CA LEU A 194 24.52 4.59 -1.09
C LEU A 194 23.83 4.30 -2.43
N PRO A 195 24.58 3.94 -3.50
CA PRO A 195 23.99 3.55 -4.77
C PRO A 195 23.18 2.25 -4.60
N ARG A 196 22.05 2.17 -5.30
CA ARG A 196 21.24 0.95 -5.36
C ARG A 196 21.78 0.01 -6.41
N THR A 197 21.73 -1.29 -6.15
CA THR A 197 22.06 -2.37 -7.10
C THR A 197 20.78 -3.03 -7.62
N ASP A 198 20.88 -3.71 -8.75
CA ASP A 198 19.74 -4.37 -9.42
C ASP A 198 19.12 -5.51 -8.59
N ASP A 199 19.80 -5.98 -7.57
CA ASP A 199 19.33 -6.99 -6.62
C ASP A 199 18.76 -6.38 -5.33
N ASN A 200 18.33 -5.09 -5.37
CA ASN A 200 17.64 -4.40 -4.28
C ASN A 200 18.49 -4.21 -3.02
N TYR A 201 19.79 -3.97 -3.17
CA TYR A 201 20.64 -3.54 -2.06
C TYR A 201 21.18 -2.13 -2.30
N PHE A 202 21.46 -1.43 -1.22
CA PHE A 202 22.20 -0.16 -1.22
C PHE A 202 23.64 -0.44 -0.83
N LEU A 203 24.56 -0.18 -1.74
CA LEU A 203 25.94 -0.63 -1.68
C LEU A 203 26.87 0.40 -1.01
N ALA A 204 27.53 -0.02 0.06
CA ALA A 204 28.69 0.65 0.65
C ALA A 204 29.97 -0.08 0.18
N ALA A 205 30.43 0.23 -1.02
CA ALA A 205 31.57 -0.47 -1.66
C ALA A 205 32.89 -0.31 -0.89
N THR A 206 33.02 0.75 -0.10
CA THR A 206 34.19 1.03 0.76
C THR A 206 33.88 0.79 2.23
N GLY A 207 32.80 0.05 2.51
CA GLY A 207 32.33 -0.24 3.86
C GLY A 207 31.46 0.85 4.49
N LEU A 208 31.04 0.58 5.71
CA LEU A 208 30.25 1.47 6.56
C LEU A 208 31.14 2.04 7.66
N PRO A 209 30.80 3.20 8.25
CA PRO A 209 31.47 3.70 9.45
C PRO A 209 31.31 2.68 10.59
N PRO A 210 32.02 2.83 11.72
CA PRO A 210 31.77 2.00 12.89
C PRO A 210 30.30 2.07 13.36
N ALA A 211 29.76 0.92 13.75
CA ALA A 211 28.41 0.84 14.33
C ALA A 211 28.35 1.53 15.71
N PRO A 212 27.16 1.99 16.16
CA PRO A 212 25.87 1.96 15.47
C PRO A 212 25.80 2.96 14.32
N TYR A 213 24.98 2.63 13.29
CA TYR A 213 24.86 3.44 12.09
C TYR A 213 23.74 4.47 12.24
N ALA A 214 24.00 5.73 11.84
CA ALA A 214 22.95 6.70 11.59
C ALA A 214 22.53 6.61 10.10
N LEU A 215 21.29 6.24 9.86
CA LEU A 215 20.72 6.04 8.53
C LEU A 215 19.62 7.06 8.26
N ARG A 216 19.54 7.52 7.02
CA ARG A 216 18.44 8.35 6.53
C ARG A 216 17.85 7.71 5.27
N VAL A 217 16.54 7.50 5.28
CA VAL A 217 15.80 6.84 4.21
C VAL A 217 14.79 7.81 3.63
N SER A 218 14.77 7.95 2.31
CA SER A 218 13.73 8.71 1.60
C SER A 218 12.90 7.76 0.75
N ASP A 219 11.60 7.98 0.71
CA ASP A 219 10.69 7.30 -0.19
C ASP A 219 10.47 8.09 -1.50
N VAL A 220 9.72 7.51 -2.44
CA VAL A 220 9.38 8.16 -3.73
C VAL A 220 8.37 9.30 -3.56
N ARG A 221 7.75 9.45 -2.38
CA ARG A 221 6.80 10.51 -2.04
C ARG A 221 7.45 11.72 -1.40
N GLY A 222 8.79 11.70 -1.22
CA GLY A 222 9.55 12.78 -0.60
C GLY A 222 9.52 12.77 0.92
N GLN A 223 9.01 11.69 1.54
CA GLN A 223 9.05 11.51 2.98
C GLN A 223 10.43 11.02 3.41
N VAL A 224 10.85 11.39 4.61
CA VAL A 224 12.18 11.05 5.14
C VAL A 224 12.04 10.45 6.54
N LEU A 225 12.73 9.34 6.78
CA LEU A 225 12.91 8.74 8.11
C LEU A 225 14.38 8.81 8.48
N GLU A 226 14.67 9.04 9.76
CA GLU A 226 16.02 9.01 10.31
C GLU A 226 16.11 8.04 11.49
N ASP A 227 17.04 7.10 11.39
CA ASP A 227 17.41 6.17 12.45
C ASP A 227 18.81 6.54 12.95
N PRO A 228 18.92 7.26 14.07
CA PRO A 228 20.18 7.88 14.50
C PRO A 228 21.23 6.89 14.99
N ALA A 229 20.82 5.68 15.39
CA ALA A 229 21.75 4.69 15.96
C ALA A 229 21.20 3.26 15.84
N ILE A 230 21.40 2.63 14.67
CA ILE A 230 20.94 1.25 14.43
C ILE A 230 22.11 0.27 14.38
N ALA A 231 22.05 -0.80 15.16
CA ALA A 231 23.07 -1.84 15.16
C ALA A 231 22.70 -2.95 14.16
N LEU A 232 23.33 -2.96 13.00
CA LEU A 232 23.12 -3.98 11.98
C LEU A 232 24.18 -5.08 12.09
N GLY A 233 23.74 -6.32 11.84
CA GLY A 233 24.60 -7.50 11.72
C GLY A 233 24.39 -8.19 10.38
N ALA A 234 25.44 -8.77 9.80
CA ALA A 234 25.37 -9.47 8.52
C ALA A 234 24.29 -10.57 8.54
N GLY A 235 23.38 -10.55 7.56
CA GLY A 235 22.28 -11.51 7.46
C GLY A 235 21.15 -11.33 8.49
N VAL A 236 21.27 -10.38 9.42
CA VAL A 236 20.27 -10.18 10.49
C VAL A 236 19.39 -8.97 10.15
N ALA A 237 18.07 -9.16 10.23
CA ALA A 237 17.10 -8.07 10.09
C ALA A 237 16.98 -7.27 11.40
N ARG A 238 16.86 -5.95 11.29
CA ARG A 238 16.67 -5.03 12.42
C ARG A 238 15.58 -4.01 12.06
N SER A 239 14.65 -3.83 12.96
CA SER A 239 13.63 -2.78 12.84
C SER A 239 14.25 -1.41 13.08
N GLY A 240 13.86 -0.44 12.27
CA GLY A 240 14.08 0.97 12.52
C GLY A 240 13.16 1.50 13.61
N GLY A 241 13.15 2.81 13.78
CA GLY A 241 12.32 3.49 14.78
C GLY A 241 10.90 3.74 14.31
N ASP A 242 10.67 3.93 13.01
CA ASP A 242 9.39 4.42 12.49
C ASP A 242 9.04 3.87 11.10
N GLN A 243 7.87 4.24 10.62
CA GLN A 243 7.33 3.92 9.29
C GLN A 243 6.89 5.19 8.56
N PHE A 244 7.04 5.22 7.25
CA PHE A 244 6.49 6.29 6.43
C PHE A 244 4.98 6.42 6.65
N PRO A 245 4.44 7.65 6.85
CA PRO A 245 3.01 7.90 6.80
C PRO A 245 2.40 7.43 5.49
N ALA A 246 1.16 6.93 5.53
CA ALA A 246 0.44 6.61 4.31
C ALA A 246 0.07 7.91 3.58
N CYS A 247 0.49 8.02 2.31
CA CYS A 247 -0.04 9.07 1.47
C CYS A 247 -1.48 8.72 1.04
N PRO A 248 -2.40 9.69 1.03
CA PRO A 248 -3.74 9.47 0.51
C PRO A 248 -3.65 8.91 -0.91
N ASP A 249 -4.50 7.93 -1.22
CA ASP A 249 -4.66 7.43 -2.58
C ASP A 249 -5.22 8.58 -3.44
N GLN A 250 -4.38 9.16 -4.28
CA GLN A 250 -4.83 10.12 -5.28
C GLN A 250 -5.46 9.33 -6.41
N ARG A 251 -6.75 9.03 -6.27
CA ARG A 251 -7.54 8.52 -7.40
C ARG A 251 -7.73 9.67 -8.39
N PRO A 252 -7.50 9.40 -9.67
CA PRO A 252 -7.84 10.37 -10.71
C PRO A 252 -9.37 10.62 -10.76
#